data_6b841609d019754ccbca20a47c178f6e
#
_entry.id   6b841609d019754ccbca20a47c178f6e
#
_cell.length_a   1.000
_cell.length_b   1.000
_cell.length_c   1.000
_cell.angle_alpha   90.00
_cell.angle_beta   90.00
_cell.angle_gamma   90.00
#
_symmetry.space_group_name_H-M   'P 1'
#
loop_
_entity.id
_entity.type
_entity.pdbx_description
1 polymer ?
#
loop_
_entity_poly.entity_id
_entity_poly.type
_entity_poly.pdbx_seq_one_letter_code
_entity_poly.pdbx_strand_id
1 'polypeptide(L)'
;FLPLVLKADYLGSMDQSGTWLLTAGAGVALFAAVWMLAGALTGRYQKRIRAYCKASESPEAMLEQLETFYQSTEPVNGVRTGRWMMFETGGKTTVLDAENVAWAYMRTVQHRTNGIPTGKTHGLVVRTRDKKMYEISMKKQDMVYETLDAVQRAMPHVVVGYTARLEQIYNTRLEDFVRLPYDEALRAELFGT
;
A
#
# COMPACT_ATOMS: atom_id res chain seq x y z
N PHE A 1 11.07 21.95 36.70
CA PHE A 1 9.88 21.30 37.29
C PHE A 1 8.98 22.44 37.82
N LEU A 2 8.01 22.91 37.02
CA LEU A 2 6.94 23.75 37.47
C LEU A 2 5.76 22.84 37.85
N PRO A 3 5.28 22.85 39.08
CA PRO A 3 4.05 22.17 39.40
C PRO A 3 2.90 22.97 38.78
N LEU A 4 2.17 22.32 37.86
CA LEU A 4 0.89 22.76 37.37
C LEU A 4 -0.10 22.71 38.55
N VAL A 5 -0.03 23.72 39.43
CA VAL A 5 -1.08 23.99 40.38
C VAL A 5 -2.22 24.63 39.56
N LEU A 6 -3.12 23.79 39.07
CA LEU A 6 -4.45 24.24 38.64
C LEU A 6 -5.10 24.86 39.87
N LYS A 7 -5.07 26.19 39.96
CA LYS A 7 -5.81 26.92 41.01
C LYS A 7 -7.27 26.51 40.90
N ALA A 8 -7.81 25.97 41.97
CA ALA A 8 -9.20 25.56 42.10
C ALA A 8 -10.18 26.71 41.73
N ASP A 9 -9.73 27.98 41.82
CA ASP A 9 -10.48 29.18 41.47
C ASP A 9 -10.83 29.31 39.98
N TYR A 10 -10.15 28.59 39.07
CA TYR A 10 -10.48 28.60 37.64
C TYR A 10 -11.69 27.73 37.29
N LEU A 11 -12.00 26.75 38.13
CA LEU A 11 -13.16 25.86 37.93
C LEU A 11 -14.48 26.47 38.40
N GLY A 12 -14.44 27.47 39.23
CA GLY A 12 -15.64 28.13 39.77
C GLY A 12 -16.29 29.15 38.84
N SER A 13 -15.59 29.58 37.77
CA SER A 13 -16.12 30.57 36.82
C SER A 13 -16.54 29.98 35.46
N MET A 14 -16.37 28.68 35.26
CA MET A 14 -16.88 28.02 34.07
C MET A 14 -18.38 27.77 34.21
N ASP A 15 -19.16 28.45 33.37
CA ASP A 15 -20.59 28.23 33.24
C ASP A 15 -20.85 26.72 33.08
N GLN A 16 -21.90 26.21 33.72
CA GLN A 16 -22.22 24.78 33.76
C GLN A 16 -22.29 24.14 32.36
N SER A 17 -22.61 24.95 31.34
CA SER A 17 -22.57 24.57 29.91
C SER A 17 -21.16 24.31 29.38
N GLY A 18 -20.15 25.05 29.85
CA GLY A 18 -18.75 24.86 29.39
C GLY A 18 -18.10 23.56 29.92
N THR A 19 -18.44 23.17 31.15
CA THR A 19 -17.96 21.91 31.74
C THR A 19 -18.53 20.69 31.04
N TRP A 20 -19.80 20.71 30.62
CA TRP A 20 -20.41 19.64 29.87
C TRP A 20 -19.80 19.45 28.47
N LEU A 21 -19.46 20.55 27.79
CA LEU A 21 -18.79 20.47 26.46
C LEU A 21 -17.39 19.90 26.59
N LEU A 22 -16.62 20.24 27.62
CA LEU A 22 -15.28 19.67 27.82
C LEU A 22 -15.32 18.21 28.21
N THR A 23 -16.24 17.79 29.05
CA THR A 23 -16.41 16.38 29.45
C THR A 23 -16.91 15.53 28.27
N ALA A 24 -17.85 16.05 27.47
CA ALA A 24 -18.29 15.36 26.24
C ALA A 24 -17.17 15.25 25.22
N GLY A 25 -16.38 16.31 24.99
CA GLY A 25 -15.22 16.30 24.10
C GLY A 25 -14.13 15.31 24.54
N ALA A 26 -13.83 15.27 25.84
CA ALA A 26 -12.89 14.31 26.40
C ALA A 26 -13.38 12.83 26.24
N GLY A 27 -14.69 12.62 26.46
CA GLY A 27 -15.32 11.30 26.25
C GLY A 27 -15.24 10.81 24.81
N VAL A 28 -15.49 11.67 23.85
CA VAL A 28 -15.39 11.35 22.41
C VAL A 28 -13.92 11.07 22.02
N ALA A 29 -12.97 11.86 22.52
CA ALA A 29 -11.55 11.66 22.25
C ALA A 29 -11.04 10.33 22.84
N LEU A 30 -11.45 10.00 24.07
CA LEU A 30 -11.13 8.70 24.71
C LEU A 30 -11.75 7.53 23.97
N PHE A 31 -13.00 7.64 23.56
CA PHE A 31 -13.67 6.62 22.77
C PHE A 31 -12.98 6.40 21.42
N ALA A 32 -12.59 7.48 20.72
CA ALA A 32 -11.86 7.40 19.46
C ALA A 32 -10.47 6.77 19.66
N ALA A 33 -9.75 7.10 20.73
CA ALA A 33 -8.46 6.51 21.06
C ALA A 33 -8.57 5.01 21.37
N VAL A 34 -9.56 4.60 22.18
CA VAL A 34 -9.85 3.19 22.48
C VAL A 34 -10.28 2.44 21.21
N TRP A 35 -11.07 3.05 20.34
CA TRP A 35 -11.48 2.45 19.06
C TRP A 35 -10.29 2.27 18.12
N MET A 36 -9.38 3.24 18.03
CA MET A 36 -8.15 3.13 17.25
C MET A 36 -7.21 2.06 17.81
N LEU A 37 -7.01 2.02 19.14
CA LEU A 37 -6.21 1.00 19.82
C LEU A 37 -6.82 -0.39 19.65
N ALA A 38 -8.13 -0.55 19.83
CA ALA A 38 -8.83 -1.80 19.60
C ALA A 38 -8.72 -2.23 18.13
N GLY A 39 -8.77 -1.30 17.18
CA GLY A 39 -8.55 -1.56 15.76
C GLY A 39 -7.13 -2.03 15.44
N ALA A 40 -6.12 -1.49 16.11
CA ALA A 40 -4.73 -1.92 16.00
C ALA A 40 -4.49 -3.28 16.65
N LEU A 41 -5.08 -3.50 17.84
CA LEU A 41 -4.93 -4.76 18.61
C LEU A 41 -5.77 -5.92 18.06
N THR A 42 -6.94 -5.66 17.46
CA THR A 42 -7.83 -6.70 16.92
C THR A 42 -7.47 -7.18 15.52
N GLY A 43 -6.27 -6.83 15.02
CA GLY A 43 -5.67 -7.51 13.88
C GLY A 43 -6.51 -7.47 12.60
N ARG A 44 -6.96 -6.27 12.18
CA ARG A 44 -7.50 -6.11 10.81
C ARG A 44 -6.52 -6.64 9.76
N TYR A 45 -5.23 -6.52 10.04
CA TYR A 45 -4.13 -7.15 9.33
C TYR A 45 -4.29 -8.68 9.31
N GLN A 46 -4.43 -9.32 10.48
CA GLN A 46 -4.53 -10.77 10.58
C GLN A 46 -5.78 -11.34 9.89
N LYS A 47 -6.92 -10.64 9.92
CA LYS A 47 -8.15 -11.12 9.24
C LYS A 47 -7.97 -11.25 7.74
N ARG A 48 -7.20 -10.37 7.10
CA ARG A 48 -6.96 -10.40 5.65
C ARG A 48 -5.92 -11.41 5.24
N ILE A 49 -4.84 -11.52 6.00
CA ILE A 49 -3.86 -12.58 5.80
C ILE A 49 -4.53 -13.94 5.99
N ARG A 50 -5.32 -14.12 7.04
CA ARG A 50 -6.11 -15.35 7.23
C ARG A 50 -7.12 -15.59 6.11
N ALA A 51 -7.74 -14.56 5.56
CA ALA A 51 -8.64 -14.68 4.41
C ALA A 51 -7.89 -15.10 3.13
N TYR A 52 -6.68 -14.57 2.92
CA TYR A 52 -5.79 -15.00 1.84
C TYR A 52 -5.34 -16.45 2.03
N CYS A 53 -4.93 -16.82 3.24
CA CYS A 53 -4.51 -18.18 3.57
C CYS A 53 -5.62 -19.23 3.46
N LYS A 54 -6.89 -18.85 3.70
CA LYS A 54 -8.04 -19.77 3.56
C LYS A 54 -8.22 -20.35 2.16
N ALA A 55 -7.69 -19.69 1.14
CA ALA A 55 -7.71 -20.17 -0.24
C ALA A 55 -6.61 -21.22 -0.53
N SER A 56 -5.69 -21.43 0.41
CA SER A 56 -4.61 -22.42 0.31
C SER A 56 -5.06 -23.79 0.83
N GLU A 57 -4.44 -24.86 0.33
CA GLU A 57 -4.62 -26.23 0.82
C GLU A 57 -4.20 -26.40 2.28
N SER A 58 -3.23 -25.59 2.75
CA SER A 58 -2.71 -25.61 4.13
C SER A 58 -2.66 -24.19 4.71
N PRO A 59 -3.79 -23.68 5.24
CA PRO A 59 -3.89 -22.29 5.70
C PRO A 59 -2.92 -21.92 6.83
N GLU A 60 -2.63 -22.84 7.74
CA GLU A 60 -1.73 -22.62 8.88
C GLU A 60 -0.27 -22.51 8.43
N ALA A 61 0.18 -23.41 7.57
CA ALA A 61 1.52 -23.38 7.00
C ALA A 61 1.75 -22.12 6.13
N MET A 62 0.73 -21.71 5.38
CA MET A 62 0.77 -20.48 4.59
C MET A 62 0.86 -19.24 5.49
N LEU A 63 0.14 -19.22 6.60
CA LEU A 63 0.19 -18.13 7.56
C LEU A 63 1.58 -17.99 8.19
N GLU A 64 2.20 -19.10 8.61
CA GLU A 64 3.55 -19.12 9.16
C GLU A 64 4.60 -18.64 8.14
N GLN A 65 4.49 -19.08 6.89
CA GLN A 65 5.36 -18.62 5.81
C GLN A 65 5.22 -17.11 5.55
N LEU A 66 4.00 -16.59 5.53
CA LEU A 66 3.73 -15.16 5.35
C LEU A 66 4.25 -14.34 6.54
N GLU A 67 4.12 -14.84 7.74
CA GLU A 67 4.63 -14.17 8.94
C GLU A 67 6.16 -14.15 8.95
N THR A 68 6.80 -15.26 8.60
CA THR A 68 8.25 -15.35 8.41
C THR A 68 8.72 -14.40 7.32
N PHE A 69 8.04 -14.34 6.19
CA PHE A 69 8.33 -13.39 5.11
C PHE A 69 8.21 -11.94 5.58
N TYR A 70 7.15 -11.62 6.31
CA TYR A 70 6.93 -10.28 6.83
C TYR A 70 8.04 -9.83 7.80
N GLN A 71 8.53 -10.73 8.64
CA GLN A 71 9.59 -10.45 9.62
C GLN A 71 10.98 -10.38 8.97
N SER A 72 11.24 -11.22 7.96
CA SER A 72 12.55 -11.32 7.31
C SER A 72 12.79 -10.30 6.20
N THR A 73 11.72 -9.67 5.68
CA THR A 73 11.81 -8.76 4.54
C THR A 73 11.63 -7.32 4.99
N GLU A 74 12.63 -6.47 4.72
CA GLU A 74 12.51 -5.04 4.96
C GLU A 74 11.64 -4.37 3.89
N PRO A 75 10.72 -3.46 4.29
CA PRO A 75 9.90 -2.74 3.33
C PRO A 75 10.68 -1.61 2.68
N VAL A 76 10.59 -1.50 1.36
CA VAL A 76 11.03 -0.31 0.62
C VAL A 76 9.80 0.58 0.40
N ASN A 77 9.80 1.76 1.02
CA ASN A 77 8.69 2.72 0.97
C ASN A 77 7.29 2.11 1.29
N GLY A 78 7.26 1.16 2.25
CA GLY A 78 6.04 0.48 2.68
C GLY A 78 5.63 -0.72 1.82
N VAL A 79 6.44 -1.09 0.83
CA VAL A 79 6.23 -2.27 -0.02
C VAL A 79 7.27 -3.33 0.29
N ARG A 80 6.84 -4.55 0.62
CA ARG A 80 7.70 -5.72 0.77
C ARG A 80 7.63 -6.55 -0.51
N THR A 81 8.78 -6.97 -1.00
CA THR A 81 8.92 -7.71 -2.27
C THR A 81 9.76 -8.96 -2.08
N GLY A 82 9.39 -10.04 -2.73
CA GLY A 82 10.06 -11.34 -2.68
C GLY A 82 9.13 -12.44 -3.22
N ARG A 83 8.94 -13.52 -2.46
CA ARG A 83 7.95 -14.57 -2.81
C ARG A 83 6.51 -14.03 -2.85
N TRP A 84 6.25 -13.00 -2.06
CA TRP A 84 4.99 -12.23 -2.11
C TRP A 84 5.32 -10.75 -2.28
N MET A 85 4.35 -10.02 -2.76
CA MET A 85 4.34 -8.58 -2.69
C MET A 85 3.30 -8.13 -1.67
N MET A 86 3.73 -7.40 -0.64
CA MET A 86 2.86 -6.92 0.43
C MET A 86 2.93 -5.41 0.55
N PHE A 87 1.78 -4.76 0.64
CA PHE A 87 1.67 -3.30 0.80
C PHE A 87 0.34 -2.91 1.43
N GLU A 88 0.26 -1.68 1.89
CA GLU A 88 -0.95 -1.10 2.43
C GLU A 88 -1.54 -0.05 1.49
N THR A 89 -2.84 -0.16 1.22
CA THR A 89 -3.59 0.81 0.43
C THR A 89 -4.93 1.10 1.10
N GLY A 90 -5.20 2.38 1.40
CA GLY A 90 -6.44 2.80 2.06
C GLY A 90 -6.67 2.10 3.41
N GLY A 91 -5.60 1.92 4.22
CA GLY A 91 -5.66 1.23 5.51
C GLY A 91 -5.93 -0.28 5.41
N LYS A 92 -5.64 -0.85 4.25
CA LYS A 92 -5.86 -2.26 3.96
C LYS A 92 -4.56 -2.89 3.48
N THR A 93 -4.12 -3.94 4.19
CA THR A 93 -3.00 -4.76 3.75
C THR A 93 -3.44 -5.63 2.58
N THR A 94 -2.67 -5.58 1.50
CA THR A 94 -2.82 -6.42 0.31
C THR A 94 -1.64 -7.36 0.24
N VAL A 95 -1.91 -8.63 -0.02
CA VAL A 95 -0.91 -9.68 -0.26
C VAL A 95 -1.15 -10.20 -1.66
N LEU A 96 -0.12 -10.17 -2.48
CA LEU A 96 -0.12 -10.73 -3.83
C LEU A 96 0.95 -11.80 -3.90
N ASP A 97 0.64 -12.91 -4.54
CA ASP A 97 1.64 -13.86 -4.96
C ASP A 97 2.55 -13.20 -6.01
N ALA A 98 3.87 -13.30 -5.84
CA ALA A 98 4.81 -12.70 -6.77
C ALA A 98 4.60 -13.21 -8.20
N GLU A 99 4.29 -14.51 -8.36
CA GLU A 99 4.04 -15.12 -9.68
C GLU A 99 2.82 -14.51 -10.38
N ASN A 100 1.86 -14.00 -9.62
CA ASN A 100 0.69 -13.33 -10.18
C ASN A 100 0.95 -11.87 -10.56
N VAL A 101 2.04 -11.25 -10.08
CA VAL A 101 2.43 -9.90 -10.48
C VAL A 101 3.04 -9.93 -11.87
N ALA A 102 2.44 -9.20 -12.81
CA ALA A 102 2.91 -9.16 -14.20
C ALA A 102 3.63 -7.85 -14.55
N TRP A 103 3.19 -6.73 -13.99
CA TRP A 103 3.63 -5.40 -14.42
C TRP A 103 3.65 -4.42 -13.26
N ALA A 104 4.74 -3.64 -13.17
CA ALA A 104 4.87 -2.55 -12.21
C ALA A 104 5.38 -1.28 -12.90
N TYR A 105 4.74 -0.13 -12.65
CA TYR A 105 5.16 1.13 -13.25
C TYR A 105 4.74 2.34 -12.41
N MET A 106 5.39 3.47 -12.69
CA MET A 106 5.05 4.75 -12.07
C MET A 106 3.90 5.40 -12.83
N ARG A 107 2.94 5.93 -12.07
CA ARG A 107 1.89 6.83 -12.56
C ARG A 107 2.02 8.18 -11.86
N THR A 108 2.00 9.25 -12.63
CA THR A 108 1.96 10.61 -12.08
C THR A 108 0.64 11.25 -12.45
N VAL A 109 -0.09 11.72 -11.44
CA VAL A 109 -1.34 12.46 -11.61
C VAL A 109 -1.08 13.92 -11.26
N GLN A 110 -1.35 14.82 -12.20
CA GLN A 110 -1.28 16.26 -11.96
C GLN A 110 -2.66 16.76 -11.53
N HIS A 111 -2.74 17.31 -10.33
CA HIS A 111 -3.94 17.94 -9.83
C HIS A 111 -4.05 19.37 -10.34
N ARG A 112 -5.26 19.78 -10.69
CA ARG A 112 -5.56 21.16 -11.10
C ARG A 112 -6.82 21.63 -10.38
N THR A 113 -6.78 22.86 -9.87
CA THR A 113 -7.93 23.54 -9.28
C THR A 113 -8.20 24.78 -10.14
N ASN A 114 -9.38 24.88 -10.72
CA ASN A 114 -9.75 25.95 -11.67
C ASN A 114 -8.75 26.14 -12.83
N GLY A 115 -8.21 25.03 -13.35
CA GLY A 115 -7.22 25.05 -14.44
C GLY A 115 -5.77 25.29 -13.99
N ILE A 116 -5.54 25.72 -12.75
CA ILE A 116 -4.20 26.00 -12.20
C ILE A 116 -3.61 24.71 -11.60
N PRO A 117 -2.37 24.33 -11.95
CA PRO A 117 -1.72 23.17 -11.34
C PRO A 117 -1.51 23.38 -9.84
N THR A 118 -2.07 22.48 -9.01
CA THR A 118 -2.00 22.59 -7.55
C THR A 118 -1.05 21.56 -6.91
N GLY A 119 -0.62 20.54 -7.67
CA GLY A 119 0.29 19.53 -7.18
C GLY A 119 0.39 18.33 -8.09
N LYS A 120 1.33 17.43 -7.77
CA LYS A 120 1.50 16.14 -8.42
C LYS A 120 1.43 15.03 -7.36
N THR A 121 0.74 13.96 -7.67
CA THR A 121 0.77 12.72 -6.88
C THR A 121 1.47 11.66 -7.70
N HIS A 122 2.41 10.98 -7.08
CA HIS A 122 3.12 9.86 -7.68
C HIS A 122 2.59 8.56 -7.08
N GLY A 123 2.39 7.56 -7.90
CA GLY A 123 1.91 6.26 -7.47
C GLY A 123 2.68 5.13 -8.14
N LEU A 124 2.93 4.07 -7.39
CA LEU A 124 3.32 2.79 -7.93
C LEU A 124 2.04 2.05 -8.35
N VAL A 125 1.94 1.72 -9.60
CA VAL A 125 0.86 0.87 -10.14
C VAL A 125 1.39 -0.54 -10.31
N VAL A 126 0.65 -1.50 -9.76
CA VAL A 126 0.94 -2.93 -9.89
C VAL A 126 -0.23 -3.58 -10.61
N ARG A 127 0.05 -4.29 -11.70
CA ARG A 127 -0.93 -5.07 -12.45
C ARG A 127 -0.61 -6.56 -12.37
N THR A 128 -1.63 -7.35 -12.18
CA THR A 128 -1.54 -8.80 -12.01
C THR A 128 -1.96 -9.54 -13.27
N ARG A 129 -1.60 -10.83 -13.38
CA ARG A 129 -2.01 -11.70 -14.50
C ARG A 129 -3.53 -11.87 -14.59
N ASP A 130 -4.24 -11.79 -13.47
CA ASP A 130 -5.71 -11.80 -13.43
C ASP A 130 -6.34 -10.41 -13.72
N LYS A 131 -5.57 -9.49 -14.32
CA LYS A 131 -5.96 -8.15 -14.77
C LYS A 131 -6.45 -7.22 -13.67
N LYS A 132 -6.14 -7.50 -12.41
CA LYS A 132 -6.38 -6.55 -11.31
C LYS A 132 -5.30 -5.46 -11.31
N MET A 133 -5.69 -4.29 -10.84
CA MET A 133 -4.81 -3.14 -10.71
C MET A 133 -4.82 -2.64 -9.26
N TYR A 134 -3.63 -2.40 -8.75
CA TYR A 134 -3.42 -1.80 -7.43
C TYR A 134 -2.58 -0.54 -7.59
N GLU A 135 -2.94 0.52 -6.88
CA GLU A 135 -2.21 1.79 -6.89
C GLU A 135 -1.80 2.15 -5.48
N ILE A 136 -0.52 2.37 -5.28
CA ILE A 136 0.10 2.72 -4.01
C ILE A 136 0.60 4.16 -4.14
N SER A 137 -0.05 5.09 -3.46
CA SER A 137 0.34 6.51 -3.48
C SER A 137 1.62 6.72 -2.69
N MET A 138 2.56 7.46 -3.27
CA MET A 138 3.85 7.81 -2.69
C MET A 138 4.05 9.33 -2.67
N LYS A 139 4.75 9.82 -1.64
CA LYS A 139 4.94 11.27 -1.45
C LYS A 139 5.89 11.90 -2.47
N LYS A 140 6.87 11.14 -2.95
CA LYS A 140 7.91 11.60 -3.87
C LYS A 140 8.11 10.62 -5.01
N GLN A 141 8.55 11.14 -6.14
CA GLN A 141 8.86 10.35 -7.34
C GLN A 141 10.00 9.36 -7.09
N ASP A 142 11.06 9.79 -6.36
CA ASP A 142 12.21 8.95 -6.06
C ASP A 142 11.83 7.69 -5.28
N MET A 143 10.87 7.81 -4.35
CA MET A 143 10.33 6.65 -3.61
C MET A 143 9.72 5.59 -4.55
N VAL A 144 9.07 6.04 -5.64
CA VAL A 144 8.52 5.11 -6.62
C VAL A 144 9.63 4.39 -7.37
N TYR A 145 10.69 5.10 -7.79
CA TYR A 145 11.82 4.49 -8.47
C TYR A 145 12.57 3.48 -7.58
N GLU A 146 12.86 3.85 -6.34
CA GLU A 146 13.48 2.93 -5.36
C GLU A 146 12.65 1.66 -5.17
N THR A 147 11.32 1.80 -5.13
CA THR A 147 10.43 0.66 -5.00
C THR A 147 10.37 -0.18 -6.28
N LEU A 148 10.38 0.45 -7.46
CA LEU A 148 10.46 -0.27 -8.75
C LEU A 148 11.76 -1.05 -8.87
N ASP A 149 12.89 -0.48 -8.44
CA ASP A 149 14.19 -1.17 -8.42
C ASP A 149 14.16 -2.37 -7.45
N ALA A 150 13.50 -2.23 -6.30
CA ALA A 150 13.32 -3.32 -5.36
C ALA A 150 12.43 -4.43 -5.96
N VAL A 151 11.35 -4.06 -6.65
CA VAL A 151 10.49 -5.01 -7.39
C VAL A 151 11.30 -5.75 -8.45
N GLN A 152 12.06 -5.05 -9.27
CA GLN A 152 12.84 -5.66 -10.35
C GLN A 152 13.89 -6.63 -9.83
N ARG A 153 14.57 -6.28 -8.72
CA ARG A 153 15.57 -7.16 -8.08
C ARG A 153 14.96 -8.41 -7.46
N ALA A 154 13.82 -8.26 -6.78
CA ALA A 154 13.18 -9.36 -6.06
C ALA A 154 12.29 -10.23 -6.96
N MET A 155 11.76 -9.67 -8.04
CA MET A 155 10.81 -10.30 -8.95
C MET A 155 11.22 -10.02 -10.42
N PRO A 156 12.29 -10.66 -10.94
CA PRO A 156 12.84 -10.37 -12.29
C PRO A 156 11.88 -10.72 -13.43
N HIS A 157 10.83 -11.48 -13.16
CA HIS A 157 9.77 -11.80 -14.11
C HIS A 157 8.75 -10.67 -14.31
N VAL A 158 8.78 -9.64 -13.47
CA VAL A 158 7.86 -8.50 -13.57
C VAL A 158 8.37 -7.50 -14.59
N VAL A 159 7.54 -7.11 -15.54
CA VAL A 159 7.86 -6.02 -16.46
C VAL A 159 7.82 -4.71 -15.69
N VAL A 160 8.91 -3.93 -15.75
CA VAL A 160 9.00 -2.64 -15.07
C VAL A 160 9.01 -1.49 -16.06
N GLY A 161 8.29 -0.42 -15.75
CA GLY A 161 8.17 0.77 -16.57
C GLY A 161 6.88 0.82 -17.39
N TYR A 162 6.59 1.99 -17.95
CA TYR A 162 5.36 2.24 -18.72
C TYR A 162 5.66 2.75 -20.12
N THR A 163 5.07 2.10 -21.11
CA THR A 163 4.89 2.64 -22.45
C THR A 163 3.47 2.31 -22.92
N ALA A 164 2.91 3.11 -23.84
CA ALA A 164 1.61 2.83 -24.45
C ALA A 164 1.61 1.47 -25.17
N ARG A 165 2.76 1.07 -25.73
CA ARG A 165 2.93 -0.23 -26.38
C ARG A 165 2.83 -1.38 -25.39
N LEU A 166 3.50 -1.28 -24.22
CA LEU A 166 3.38 -2.27 -23.14
C LEU A 166 1.93 -2.39 -22.65
N GLU A 167 1.22 -1.28 -22.51
CA GLU A 167 -0.20 -1.31 -22.12
C GLU A 167 -1.06 -2.02 -23.15
N GLN A 168 -0.84 -1.76 -24.44
CA GLN A 168 -1.54 -2.45 -25.52
C GLN A 168 -1.29 -3.96 -25.47
N ILE A 169 -0.02 -4.40 -25.35
CA ILE A 169 0.36 -5.81 -25.28
C ILE A 169 -0.25 -6.48 -24.06
N TYR A 170 -0.15 -5.84 -22.88
CA TYR A 170 -0.75 -6.37 -21.66
C TYR A 170 -2.27 -6.59 -21.79
N ASN A 171 -2.98 -5.66 -22.44
CA ASN A 171 -4.42 -5.74 -22.59
C ASN A 171 -4.87 -6.78 -23.62
N THR A 172 -4.10 -6.97 -24.70
CA THR A 172 -4.50 -7.78 -25.86
C THR A 172 -3.78 -9.13 -25.96
N ARG A 173 -2.52 -9.22 -25.47
CA ARG A 173 -1.63 -10.37 -25.62
C ARG A 173 -0.91 -10.65 -24.28
N LEU A 174 -1.67 -10.96 -23.24
CA LEU A 174 -1.13 -11.11 -21.89
C LEU A 174 -0.08 -12.24 -21.78
N GLU A 175 -0.25 -13.33 -22.50
CA GLU A 175 0.70 -14.45 -22.52
C GLU A 175 2.07 -14.01 -23.06
N ASP A 176 2.08 -13.22 -24.12
CA ASP A 176 3.32 -12.65 -24.67
C ASP A 176 3.92 -11.62 -23.70
N PHE A 177 3.07 -10.80 -23.09
CA PHE A 177 3.53 -9.80 -22.10
C PHE A 177 4.30 -10.44 -20.95
N VAL A 178 3.81 -11.56 -20.42
CA VAL A 178 4.45 -12.25 -19.29
C VAL A 178 5.78 -12.91 -19.71
N ARG A 179 5.98 -13.20 -20.99
CA ARG A 179 7.22 -13.75 -21.54
C ARG A 179 8.28 -12.70 -21.83
N LEU A 180 7.92 -11.42 -21.96
CA LEU A 180 8.84 -10.33 -22.30
C LEU A 180 10.15 -10.28 -21.48
N PRO A 181 10.15 -10.53 -20.16
CA PRO A 181 11.37 -10.51 -19.37
C PRO A 181 12.40 -11.59 -19.78
N TYR A 182 11.94 -12.69 -20.39
CA TYR A 182 12.75 -13.87 -20.68
C TYR A 182 13.01 -14.12 -22.17
N ASP A 183 12.25 -13.48 -23.06
CA ASP A 183 12.24 -13.76 -24.49
C ASP A 183 12.73 -12.52 -25.27
N GLU A 184 14.04 -12.53 -25.58
CA GLU A 184 14.66 -11.43 -26.35
C GLU A 184 14.15 -11.37 -27.78
N ALA A 185 13.85 -12.52 -28.40
CA ALA A 185 13.33 -12.57 -29.76
C ALA A 185 11.93 -11.94 -29.82
N LEU A 186 11.07 -12.29 -28.86
CA LEU A 186 9.76 -11.66 -28.70
C LEU A 186 9.86 -10.15 -28.43
N ARG A 187 10.84 -9.74 -27.64
CA ARG A 187 11.09 -8.33 -27.36
C ARG A 187 11.52 -7.58 -28.62
N ALA A 188 12.44 -8.14 -29.40
CA ALA A 188 12.86 -7.58 -30.68
C ALA A 188 11.69 -7.49 -31.69
N GLU A 189 10.87 -8.54 -31.78
CA GLU A 189 9.67 -8.54 -32.64
C GLU A 189 8.69 -7.43 -32.26
N LEU A 190 8.43 -7.26 -30.95
CA LEU A 190 7.39 -6.34 -30.47
C LEU A 190 7.85 -4.88 -30.41
N PHE A 191 9.13 -4.61 -30.24
CA PHE A 191 9.68 -3.24 -30.08
C PHE A 191 10.62 -2.83 -31.21
N GLY A 192 10.99 -3.71 -32.14
CA GLY A 192 11.72 -3.37 -33.33
C GLY A 192 13.17 -2.96 -33.08
N THR A 193 13.87 -3.63 -32.16
CA THR A 193 15.31 -3.42 -31.86
C THR A 193 16.17 -4.44 -32.56
#